data_e9e0f0c20a34fa2e4c7b15505319ba6e
#
_entry.id   e9e0f0c20a34fa2e4c7b15505319ba6e
#
_cell.length_a   1.000
_cell.length_b   1.000
_cell.length_c   1.000
_cell.angle_alpha   90.00
_cell.angle_beta   90.00
_cell.angle_gamma   90.00
#
_symmetry.space_group_name_H-M   'P 1'
#
loop_
_entity.id
_entity.type
_entity.pdbx_description
1 polymer ?
#
loop_
_entity_poly.entity_id
_entity_poly.type
_entity_poly.pdbx_seq_one_letter_code
_entity_poly.pdbx_strand_id
1 'polypeptide(L)'
;MKELKVLTPYIDPETGKPKYYGRFNQGVVTLNLVDVACSSGKDMDKFWSILNERLDLCKRALMCRHYRLKGTPSDVAPILWQNGALARLKKGETIDKLLYGGYSTISLGYAGLCECTYY
;
A
#
# COMPACT_ATOMS: atom_id res chain seq x y z
N MET A 1 -20.03 11.25 -12.97
CA MET A 1 -19.45 10.82 -11.66
C MET A 1 -19.20 9.32 -11.76
N LYS A 2 -17.93 8.87 -11.74
CA LYS A 2 -17.64 7.45 -11.61
C LYS A 2 -18.02 7.02 -10.20
N GLU A 3 -18.89 6.02 -10.09
CA GLU A 3 -19.26 5.42 -8.81
C GLU A 3 -17.99 5.07 -8.03
N LEU A 4 -17.92 5.57 -6.81
CA LEU A 4 -16.94 5.09 -5.83
C LEU A 4 -17.24 3.60 -5.63
N LYS A 5 -16.43 2.72 -6.20
CA LYS A 5 -16.51 1.30 -5.86
C LYS A 5 -16.23 1.18 -4.37
N VAL A 6 -17.28 0.94 -3.61
CA VAL A 6 -17.14 0.53 -2.21
C VAL A 6 -16.22 -0.68 -2.20
N LEU A 7 -15.12 -0.58 -1.45
CA LEU A 7 -14.19 -1.68 -1.30
C LEU A 7 -14.97 -2.90 -0.81
N THR A 8 -15.06 -3.92 -1.65
CA THR A 8 -15.68 -5.19 -1.28
C THR A 8 -14.95 -5.74 -0.06
N PRO A 9 -15.66 -6.07 1.02
CA PRO A 9 -15.04 -6.66 2.20
C PRO A 9 -14.35 -7.98 1.81
N TYR A 10 -13.22 -8.26 2.46
CA TYR A 10 -12.59 -9.57 2.33
C TYR A 10 -13.57 -10.63 2.86
N ILE A 11 -13.86 -11.62 2.06
CA ILE A 11 -14.67 -12.76 2.47
C ILE A 11 -13.75 -13.80 3.09
N ASP A 12 -13.97 -14.09 4.36
CA ASP A 12 -13.24 -15.12 5.07
C ASP A 12 -13.55 -16.49 4.44
N PRO A 13 -12.55 -17.22 3.92
CA PRO A 13 -12.77 -18.51 3.26
C PRO A 13 -13.28 -19.61 4.19
N GLU A 14 -13.06 -19.47 5.51
CA GLU A 14 -13.50 -20.46 6.49
C GLU A 14 -14.97 -20.27 6.88
N THR A 15 -15.42 -19.03 6.97
CA THR A 15 -16.78 -18.71 7.45
C THR A 15 -17.73 -18.25 6.36
N GLY A 16 -17.24 -17.91 5.18
CA GLY A 16 -18.00 -17.31 4.07
C GLY A 16 -18.59 -15.92 4.37
N LYS A 17 -18.20 -15.32 5.49
CA LYS A 17 -18.73 -14.03 5.94
C LYS A 17 -17.75 -12.88 5.67
N PRO A 18 -18.23 -11.64 5.49
CA PRO A 18 -17.38 -10.47 5.39
C PRO A 18 -16.53 -10.28 6.65
N LYS A 19 -15.23 -10.08 6.45
CA LYS A 19 -14.27 -9.82 7.53
C LYS A 19 -13.74 -8.39 7.42
N TYR A 20 -13.92 -7.60 8.46
CA TYR A 20 -13.58 -6.17 8.50
C TYR A 20 -12.37 -5.87 9.39
N TYR A 21 -11.76 -6.87 10.00
CA TYR A 21 -10.63 -6.76 10.92
C TYR A 21 -9.49 -7.69 10.52
N GLY A 22 -8.32 -7.50 11.10
CA GLY A 22 -7.14 -8.30 10.84
C GLY A 22 -6.46 -8.00 9.51
N ARG A 23 -6.89 -6.94 8.80
CA ARG A 23 -6.21 -6.43 7.60
C ARG A 23 -5.16 -5.41 7.97
N PHE A 24 -4.10 -5.33 7.17
CA PHE A 24 -3.02 -4.38 7.40
C PHE A 24 -2.49 -3.78 6.10
N ASN A 25 -1.74 -2.69 6.22
CA ASN A 25 -1.02 -2.09 5.12
C ASN A 25 0.46 -2.47 5.20
N GLN A 26 1.00 -3.04 4.12
CA GLN A 26 2.41 -3.44 4.03
C GLN A 26 3.35 -2.24 3.98
N GLY A 27 2.87 -1.10 3.54
CA GLY A 27 3.63 0.15 3.48
C GLY A 27 2.96 1.21 2.63
N VAL A 28 3.32 2.45 2.93
CA VAL A 28 2.88 3.64 2.19
C VAL A 28 4.11 4.34 1.63
N VAL A 29 4.01 4.82 0.40
CA VAL A 29 4.94 5.78 -0.20
C VAL A 29 4.12 6.97 -0.64
N THR A 30 4.55 8.18 -0.29
CA THR A 30 3.82 9.42 -0.60
C THR A 30 4.58 10.22 -1.64
N LEU A 31 3.90 10.54 -2.74
CA LEU A 31 4.39 11.41 -3.78
C LEU A 31 4.21 12.87 -3.37
N ASN A 32 5.28 13.68 -3.46
CA ASN A 32 5.22 15.12 -3.25
C ASN A 32 4.91 15.81 -4.58
N LEU A 33 3.65 16.24 -4.76
CA LEU A 33 3.22 16.91 -5.99
C LEU A 33 3.76 18.34 -6.09
N VAL A 34 4.06 18.99 -4.97
CA VAL A 34 4.68 20.32 -4.98
C VAL A 34 6.08 20.26 -5.59
N ASP A 35 6.87 19.24 -5.23
CA ASP A 35 8.19 19.03 -5.83
C ASP A 35 8.10 18.80 -7.34
N VAL A 36 7.12 18.03 -7.80
CA VAL A 36 6.88 17.80 -9.23
C VAL A 36 6.54 19.10 -9.95
N ALA A 37 5.63 19.90 -9.39
CA ALA A 37 5.24 21.18 -9.97
C ALA A 37 6.41 22.18 -10.03
N CYS A 38 7.11 22.39 -8.93
CA CYS A 38 8.26 23.28 -8.88
C CYS A 38 9.38 22.86 -9.84
N SER A 39 9.67 21.56 -9.92
CA SER A 39 10.70 21.01 -10.81
C SER A 39 10.33 21.12 -12.29
N SER A 40 9.03 21.20 -12.62
CA SER A 40 8.58 21.37 -14.01
C SER A 40 8.79 22.80 -14.53
N GLY A 41 8.83 23.80 -13.64
CA GLY A 41 9.00 25.21 -14.03
C GLY A 41 7.85 25.74 -14.89
N LYS A 42 6.61 25.30 -14.64
CA LYS A 42 5.38 25.63 -15.38
C LYS A 42 5.29 25.05 -16.80
N ASP A 43 6.17 24.12 -17.14
CA ASP A 43 6.11 23.36 -18.38
C ASP A 43 5.28 22.09 -18.16
N MET A 44 4.14 22.00 -18.85
CA MET A 44 3.20 20.87 -18.65
C MET A 44 3.75 19.55 -19.18
N ASP A 45 4.50 19.53 -20.27
CA ASP A 45 5.08 18.30 -20.79
C ASP A 45 6.16 17.77 -19.84
N LYS A 46 6.96 18.67 -19.32
CA LYS A 46 7.95 18.35 -18.29
C LYS A 46 7.29 17.91 -16.98
N PHE A 47 6.17 18.52 -16.59
CA PHE A 47 5.40 18.11 -15.42
C PHE A 47 4.97 16.62 -15.52
N TRP A 48 4.35 16.25 -16.62
CA TRP A 48 3.90 14.87 -16.83
C TRP A 48 5.06 13.88 -16.92
N SER A 49 6.17 14.28 -17.51
CA SER A 49 7.38 13.47 -17.56
C SER A 49 7.94 13.18 -16.15
N ILE A 50 8.10 14.22 -15.33
CA ILE A 50 8.59 14.10 -13.95
C ILE A 50 7.60 13.31 -13.10
N LEU A 51 6.29 13.56 -13.24
CA LEU A 51 5.26 12.83 -12.52
C LEU A 51 5.34 11.32 -12.78
N ASN A 52 5.45 10.92 -14.04
CA ASN A 52 5.57 9.51 -14.42
C ASN A 52 6.85 8.88 -13.86
N GLU A 53 7.98 9.57 -13.94
CA GLU A 53 9.24 9.10 -13.34
C GLU A 53 9.09 8.87 -11.82
N ARG A 54 8.49 9.82 -11.11
CA ARG A 54 8.26 9.72 -9.66
C ARG A 54 7.28 8.61 -9.30
N LEU A 55 6.23 8.40 -10.10
CA LEU A 55 5.29 7.30 -9.92
C LEU A 55 5.95 5.93 -10.07
N ASP A 56 6.82 5.78 -11.08
CA ASP A 56 7.59 4.55 -11.25
C ASP A 56 8.55 4.31 -10.07
N LEU A 57 9.18 5.35 -9.56
CA LEU A 57 10.04 5.27 -8.38
C LEU A 57 9.23 4.85 -7.14
N CYS A 58 8.05 5.44 -6.92
CA CYS A 58 7.14 5.06 -5.84
C CYS A 58 6.71 3.60 -5.94
N LYS A 59 6.36 3.14 -7.14
CA LYS A 59 6.02 1.73 -7.41
C LYS A 59 7.18 0.80 -7.04
N ARG A 60 8.40 1.13 -7.48
CA ARG A 60 9.60 0.34 -7.16
C ARG A 60 9.84 0.29 -5.64
N ALA A 61 9.69 1.40 -4.94
CA ALA A 61 9.83 1.46 -3.49
C ALA A 61 8.80 0.60 -2.76
N LEU A 62 7.54 0.65 -3.19
CA LEU A 62 6.46 -0.20 -2.66
C LEU A 62 6.74 -1.69 -2.89
N MET A 63 7.16 -2.05 -4.10
CA MET A 63 7.51 -3.44 -4.42
C MET A 63 8.73 -3.94 -3.64
N CYS A 64 9.72 -3.07 -3.40
CA CYS A 64 10.85 -3.40 -2.55
C CYS A 64 10.40 -3.77 -1.12
N ARG A 65 9.47 -2.99 -0.54
CA ARG A 65 8.88 -3.31 0.77
C ARG A 65 8.12 -4.64 0.75
N HIS A 66 7.29 -4.85 -0.27
CA HIS A 66 6.54 -6.10 -0.43
C HIS A 66 7.48 -7.32 -0.48
N TYR A 67 8.52 -7.28 -1.31
CA TYR A 67 9.47 -8.37 -1.41
C TYR A 67 10.28 -8.57 -0.12
N ARG A 68 10.52 -7.51 0.65
CA ARG A 68 11.20 -7.62 1.94
C ARG A 68 10.36 -8.33 3.00
N LEU A 69 9.03 -8.21 2.94
CA LEU A 69 8.11 -8.91 3.83
C LEU A 69 7.95 -10.38 3.48
N LYS A 70 8.14 -10.75 2.23
CA LYS A 70 8.01 -12.12 1.76
C LYS A 70 9.02 -13.03 2.46
N GLY A 71 8.55 -14.19 2.92
CA GLY A 71 9.35 -15.15 3.67
C GLY A 71 9.55 -14.80 5.14
N THR A 72 8.99 -13.70 5.64
CA THR A 72 9.11 -13.31 7.05
C THR A 72 8.39 -14.32 7.93
N PRO A 73 9.07 -14.91 8.94
CA PRO A 73 8.42 -15.81 9.88
C PRO A 73 7.54 -15.06 10.89
N SER A 74 6.49 -15.71 11.36
CA SER A 74 5.56 -15.17 12.35
C SER A 74 6.21 -14.81 13.69
N ASP A 75 7.38 -15.39 13.98
CA ASP A 75 8.17 -15.12 15.18
C ASP A 75 8.77 -13.72 15.26
N VAL A 76 8.86 -13.01 14.13
CA VAL A 76 9.40 -11.63 14.08
C VAL A 76 8.51 -10.66 14.85
N ALA A 77 7.19 -10.87 14.83
CA ALA A 77 6.23 -10.05 15.58
C ALA A 77 5.06 -10.93 16.07
N PRO A 78 5.26 -11.74 17.13
CA PRO A 78 4.26 -12.70 17.58
C PRO A 78 2.91 -12.08 17.95
N ILE A 79 2.90 -10.87 18.53
CA ILE A 79 1.68 -10.14 18.85
C ILE A 79 0.82 -9.91 17.60
N LEU A 80 1.44 -9.58 16.47
CA LEU A 80 0.74 -9.30 15.22
C LEU A 80 0.29 -10.60 14.53
N TRP A 81 1.19 -11.58 14.43
CA TRP A 81 1.03 -12.71 13.54
C TRP A 81 0.52 -13.99 14.23
N GLN A 82 0.81 -14.20 15.52
CA GLN A 82 0.47 -15.42 16.25
C GLN A 82 -0.66 -15.19 17.26
N ASN A 83 -0.70 -14.05 17.94
CA ASN A 83 -1.57 -13.79 19.08
C ASN A 83 -2.88 -13.08 18.73
N GLY A 84 -3.18 -12.90 17.45
CA GLY A 84 -4.51 -12.52 16.96
C GLY A 84 -4.74 -11.04 16.74
N ALA A 85 -3.71 -10.16 16.84
CA ALA A 85 -3.90 -8.76 16.45
C ALA A 85 -4.23 -8.62 14.96
N LEU A 86 -3.52 -9.36 14.10
CA LEU A 86 -3.78 -9.45 12.66
C LEU A 86 -4.12 -10.88 12.21
N ALA A 87 -3.42 -11.87 12.74
CA ALA A 87 -3.58 -13.28 12.37
C ALA A 87 -3.32 -14.22 13.56
N ARG A 88 -3.54 -15.51 13.36
CA ARG A 88 -3.25 -16.58 14.30
C ARG A 88 -2.41 -17.66 13.61
N LEU A 89 -1.23 -17.28 13.14
CA LEU A 89 -0.27 -18.18 12.53
C LEU A 89 0.41 -19.04 13.58
N LYS A 90 0.83 -20.23 13.19
CA LYS A 90 1.69 -21.06 14.04
C LYS A 90 3.09 -20.47 14.13
N LYS A 91 3.80 -20.80 15.20
CA LYS A 91 5.21 -20.44 15.37
C LYS A 91 6.05 -20.92 14.19
N GLY A 92 6.89 -20.08 13.64
CA GLY A 92 7.73 -20.37 12.45
C GLY A 92 7.00 -20.38 11.11
N GLU A 93 5.67 -20.25 11.07
CA GLU A 93 4.92 -20.11 9.81
C GLU A 93 5.20 -18.76 9.17
N THR A 94 5.36 -18.72 7.82
CA THR A 94 5.58 -17.47 7.10
C THR A 94 4.29 -16.65 6.96
N ILE A 95 4.43 -15.32 6.91
CA ILE A 95 3.30 -14.40 6.72
C ILE A 95 2.82 -14.30 5.26
N ASP A 96 3.42 -15.06 4.36
CA ASP A 96 3.21 -14.92 2.91
C ASP A 96 1.74 -14.96 2.50
N LYS A 97 0.95 -15.86 3.10
CA LYS A 97 -0.48 -15.95 2.82
C LYS A 97 -1.27 -14.69 3.19
N LEU A 98 -0.72 -13.84 4.06
CA LEU A 98 -1.33 -12.58 4.47
C LEU A 98 -0.95 -11.41 3.55
N LEU A 99 0.04 -11.59 2.67
CA LEU A 99 0.48 -10.55 1.74
C LEU A 99 -0.41 -10.43 0.50
N TYR A 100 -1.23 -11.43 0.23
CA TYR A 100 -2.04 -11.58 -0.98
C TYR A 100 -3.53 -11.74 -0.69
N GLY A 101 -4.34 -11.86 -1.74
CA GLY A 101 -5.75 -12.21 -1.64
C GLY A 101 -6.63 -11.15 -0.98
N GLY A 102 -6.20 -9.87 -0.95
CA GLY A 102 -6.96 -8.80 -0.31
C GLY A 102 -6.81 -8.74 1.22
N TYR A 103 -5.98 -9.59 1.83
CA TYR A 103 -5.72 -9.58 3.27
C TYR A 103 -4.89 -8.37 3.68
N SER A 104 -3.97 -7.94 2.83
CA SER A 104 -3.19 -6.72 3.02
C SER A 104 -3.18 -5.85 1.77
N THR A 105 -2.76 -4.60 1.94
CA THR A 105 -2.66 -3.61 0.87
C THR A 105 -1.28 -2.98 0.87
N ILE A 106 -0.86 -2.48 -0.28
CA ILE A 106 0.19 -1.49 -0.43
C ILE A 106 -0.45 -0.20 -0.91
N SER A 107 -0.01 0.93 -0.40
CA SER A 107 -0.66 2.21 -0.65
C SER A 107 0.30 3.23 -1.25
N LEU A 108 -0.15 3.88 -2.31
CA LEU A 108 0.47 5.09 -2.83
C LEU A 108 -0.35 6.29 -2.36
N GLY A 109 0.25 7.19 -1.62
CA GLY A 109 -0.31 8.46 -1.25
C GLY A 109 0.22 9.60 -2.12
N TYR A 110 -0.40 10.76 -2.03
CA TYR A 110 0.12 12.00 -2.57
C TYR A 110 -0.15 13.15 -1.60
N ALA A 111 0.70 14.17 -1.65
CA ALA A 111 0.57 15.39 -0.84
C ALA A 111 0.82 16.62 -1.71
N GLY A 112 0.22 17.75 -1.30
CA GLY A 112 0.42 19.01 -1.96
C GLY A 112 -0.36 19.20 -3.27
N LEU A 113 -1.54 18.54 -3.40
CA LEU A 113 -2.36 18.67 -4.60
C LEU A 113 -2.86 20.11 -4.79
N CYS A 114 -3.32 20.75 -3.73
CA CYS A 114 -3.80 22.12 -3.77
C CYS A 114 -2.70 23.08 -4.22
N GLU A 115 -1.56 23.02 -3.58
CA GLU A 115 -0.40 23.84 -3.90
C GLU A 115 0.10 23.60 -5.32
N CYS A 116 0.11 22.35 -5.76
CA CYS A 116 0.48 21.97 -7.12
C CYS A 116 -0.43 22.61 -8.18
N THR A 117 -1.73 22.79 -7.89
CA THR A 117 -2.69 23.39 -8.83
C THR A 117 -2.63 24.90 -8.87
N TYR A 118 -2.06 25.56 -7.86
CA TYR A 118 -1.87 27.00 -7.82
C TYR A 118 -0.53 27.47 -8.41
N TYR A 119 0.44 26.59 -8.57
CA TYR A 119 1.76 26.91 -9.11
C TYR A 119 1.74 27.04 -10.64
#